data_a1053441bd14c8bd41a9974015f56ca8
#
_entry.id   a1053441bd14c8bd41a9974015f56ca8
#
_cell.length_a   1.000
_cell.length_b   1.000
_cell.length_c   1.000
_cell.angle_alpha   90.00
_cell.angle_beta   90.00
_cell.angle_gamma   90.00
#
_symmetry.space_group_name_H-M   'P 1'
#
loop_
_entity.id
_entity.type
_entity.pdbx_description
1 polymer ?
#
loop_
_entity_poly.entity_id
_entity_poly.type
_entity_poly.pdbx_seq_one_letter_code
_entity_poly.pdbx_strand_id
1 'polypeptide(L)'
;WQFEQLTDEGKTDRYYIRPANSKNYLSNTFEAAYWLRIIPGDNTETNVKRGEYYLNTSSNKVNVAYAVAITDKASNKNTGENVISVRKEDFHVVAWDGGNDGSSNNFRIKAVTSIPVSISAAGYATLNLPMAVSIPTGVKAYTGVKEDNVLKLTEVTNNIIPAETPVVLEANEGKYNF
;
A
#
# COMPACT_ATOMS: atom_id res chain seq x y z
N TRP A 1 2.17 -2.17 -0.44
CA TRP A 1 1.74 -1.22 0.59
C TRP A 1 1.21 0.04 -0.06
N GLN A 2 0.24 0.64 0.57
CA GLN A 2 -0.36 1.91 0.17
C GLN A 2 -0.09 2.94 1.26
N PHE A 3 0.35 4.13 0.83
CA PHE A 3 0.53 5.30 1.70
C PHE A 3 -0.61 6.26 1.39
N GLU A 4 -1.48 6.46 2.34
CA GLU A 4 -2.64 7.33 2.24
C GLU A 4 -2.33 8.63 2.99
N GLN A 5 -2.17 9.72 2.25
CA GLN A 5 -1.85 11.02 2.84
C GLN A 5 -3.03 11.52 3.68
N LEU A 6 -2.73 11.99 4.89
CA LEU A 6 -3.73 12.62 5.74
C LEU A 6 -3.98 14.05 5.24
N THR A 7 -5.03 14.22 4.46
CA THR A 7 -5.47 15.55 4.02
C THR A 7 -6.45 16.19 4.99
N ASP A 8 -7.05 15.38 5.85
CA ASP A 8 -7.97 15.83 6.89
C ASP A 8 -7.19 16.57 7.97
N GLU A 9 -7.73 17.62 8.51
CA GLU A 9 -7.14 18.45 9.56
C GLU A 9 -5.85 19.19 9.17
N GLY A 10 -5.54 19.34 7.87
CA GLY A 10 -4.34 20.05 7.40
C GLY A 10 -3.02 19.32 7.60
N LYS A 11 -3.05 18.02 7.89
CA LYS A 11 -1.87 17.17 8.13
C LYS A 11 -1.31 16.62 6.80
N THR A 12 -0.68 17.42 6.00
CA THR A 12 -0.18 17.01 4.68
C THR A 12 1.19 16.33 4.70
N ASP A 13 1.82 16.22 5.86
CA ASP A 13 3.15 15.65 6.06
C ASP A 13 3.13 14.22 6.60
N ARG A 14 1.95 13.63 6.80
CA ARG A 14 1.74 12.31 7.40
C ARG A 14 0.92 11.41 6.54
N TYR A 15 1.10 10.11 6.78
CA TYR A 15 0.46 9.05 6.03
C TYR A 15 -0.06 7.96 6.97
N TYR A 16 -1.24 7.44 6.66
CA TYR A 16 -1.62 6.10 7.08
C TYR A 16 -0.97 5.09 6.14
N ILE A 17 -0.57 3.95 6.68
CA ILE A 17 0.04 2.86 5.89
C ILE A 17 -0.86 1.64 5.98
N ARG A 18 -1.18 1.05 4.84
CA ARG A 18 -1.99 -0.16 4.75
C ARG A 18 -1.45 -1.15 3.72
N PRO A 19 -1.68 -2.46 3.89
CA PRO A 19 -1.47 -3.41 2.81
C PRO A 19 -2.34 -3.03 1.61
N ALA A 20 -1.86 -3.20 0.40
CA ALA A 20 -2.66 -3.04 -0.80
C ALA A 20 -3.87 -3.99 -0.75
N ASN A 21 -5.01 -3.56 -1.26
CA ASN A 21 -6.28 -4.31 -1.24
C ASN A 21 -6.81 -4.63 0.17
N SER A 22 -6.42 -3.89 1.20
CA SER A 22 -6.87 -4.10 2.56
C SER A 22 -7.55 -2.85 3.11
N LYS A 23 -8.59 -3.06 3.94
CA LYS A 23 -9.18 -1.99 4.77
C LYS A 23 -8.51 -1.88 6.13
N ASN A 24 -7.49 -2.71 6.38
CA ASN A 24 -6.75 -2.71 7.62
C ASN A 24 -5.55 -1.76 7.51
N TYR A 25 -5.16 -1.16 8.63
CA TYR A 25 -4.08 -0.18 8.71
C TYR A 25 -2.99 -0.64 9.68
N LEU A 26 -1.79 -0.15 9.44
CA LEU A 26 -0.71 -0.26 10.39
C LEU A 26 -1.04 0.58 11.64
N SER A 27 -0.96 -0.03 12.81
CA SER A 27 -1.25 0.62 14.09
C SER A 27 -0.04 1.38 14.61
N ASN A 28 -0.28 2.42 15.42
CA ASN A 28 0.75 3.05 16.23
C ASN A 28 0.98 2.35 17.59
N THR A 29 0.24 1.30 17.86
CA THR A 29 0.32 0.57 19.12
C THR A 29 1.15 -0.69 18.91
N PHE A 30 2.12 -0.89 19.79
CA PHE A 30 3.04 -2.03 19.77
C PHE A 30 2.66 -3.01 20.86
N GLU A 31 2.56 -4.26 20.52
CA GLU A 31 2.49 -5.33 21.50
C GLU A 31 3.88 -5.56 22.13
N ALA A 32 3.91 -6.28 23.24
CA ALA A 32 5.16 -6.72 23.85
C ALA A 32 6.07 -7.33 22.76
N ALA A 33 7.34 -6.89 22.73
CA ALA A 33 8.33 -7.23 21.72
C ALA A 33 8.30 -6.41 20.41
N TYR A 34 7.68 -5.22 20.40
CA TYR A 34 7.76 -4.25 19.28
C TYR A 34 7.16 -4.71 17.94
N TRP A 35 6.23 -5.67 17.97
CA TRP A 35 5.55 -6.12 16.77
C TRP A 35 4.56 -5.07 16.27
N LEU A 36 4.61 -4.76 14.98
CA LEU A 36 3.62 -3.93 14.34
C LEU A 36 2.30 -4.69 14.18
N ARG A 37 1.21 -4.09 14.65
CA ARG A 37 -0.14 -4.63 14.44
C ARG A 37 -0.74 -4.10 13.15
N ILE A 38 -1.50 -4.96 12.49
CA ILE A 38 -2.43 -4.56 11.43
C ILE A 38 -3.82 -4.56 12.06
N ILE A 39 -4.51 -3.44 12.04
CA ILE A 39 -5.83 -3.25 12.65
C ILE A 39 -6.90 -2.93 11.61
N PRO A 40 -8.17 -3.32 11.82
CA PRO A 40 -9.28 -2.91 10.99
C PRO A 40 -9.39 -1.38 10.90
N GLY A 41 -9.84 -0.88 9.76
CA GLY A 41 -10.03 0.56 9.56
C GLY A 41 -11.13 1.18 10.42
N ASP A 42 -12.07 0.36 10.85
CA ASP A 42 -13.20 0.69 11.73
C ASP A 42 -12.95 0.30 13.20
N ASN A 43 -11.66 0.08 13.56
CA ASN A 43 -11.31 -0.33 14.91
C ASN A 43 -11.78 0.68 15.97
N THR A 44 -12.50 0.18 16.97
CA THR A 44 -13.08 0.96 18.06
C THR A 44 -12.29 0.87 19.38
N GLU A 45 -11.21 0.12 19.42
CA GLU A 45 -10.36 0.03 20.61
C GLU A 45 -9.77 1.40 20.95
N THR A 46 -10.00 1.88 22.18
CA THR A 46 -9.62 3.23 22.60
C THR A 46 -8.11 3.46 22.63
N ASN A 47 -7.32 2.41 22.86
CA ASN A 47 -5.87 2.48 23.00
C ASN A 47 -5.12 2.06 21.73
N VAL A 48 -5.83 1.63 20.68
CA VAL A 48 -5.23 1.16 19.44
C VAL A 48 -5.74 2.02 18.30
N LYS A 49 -4.87 2.81 17.71
CA LYS A 49 -5.22 3.76 16.64
C LYS A 49 -4.44 3.43 15.37
N ARG A 50 -4.95 3.90 14.24
CA ARG A 50 -4.17 3.93 13.00
C ARG A 50 -2.89 4.74 13.24
N GLY A 51 -1.75 4.19 12.85
CA GLY A 51 -0.48 4.89 12.96
C GLY A 51 -0.40 6.05 11.97
N GLU A 52 -0.09 7.23 12.46
CA GLU A 52 0.27 8.39 11.63
C GLU A 52 1.78 8.38 11.45
N TYR A 53 2.26 8.19 10.22
CA TYR A 53 3.67 8.04 9.95
C TYR A 53 4.21 9.18 9.09
N TYR A 54 5.42 9.60 9.40
CA TYR A 54 6.20 10.55 8.62
C TYR A 54 7.18 9.80 7.71
N LEU A 55 7.42 10.33 6.52
CA LEU A 55 8.47 9.87 5.63
C LEU A 55 9.66 10.83 5.74
N ASN A 56 10.62 10.49 6.56
CA ASN A 56 11.79 11.33 6.81
C ASN A 56 12.93 10.99 5.84
N THR A 57 13.48 11.98 5.16
CA THR A 57 14.46 11.82 4.08
C THR A 57 15.90 11.69 4.54
N SER A 58 16.20 11.79 5.83
CA SER A 58 17.58 11.73 6.27
C SER A 58 17.87 10.58 7.20
N SER A 59 18.74 9.69 6.77
CA SER A 59 19.52 8.90 7.67
C SER A 59 20.98 9.38 7.62
N ASN A 60 21.53 9.73 8.76
CA ASN A 60 22.93 10.17 8.86
C ASN A 60 23.95 9.08 8.50
N LYS A 61 23.52 7.87 8.16
CA LYS A 61 24.40 6.71 8.03
C LYS A 61 24.35 5.99 6.71
N VAL A 62 23.37 6.28 5.86
CA VAL A 62 23.26 5.62 4.56
C VAL A 62 23.32 6.68 3.48
N ASN A 63 24.43 6.72 2.79
CA ASN A 63 24.67 7.60 1.64
C ASN A 63 23.92 7.07 0.40
N VAL A 64 22.62 6.83 0.53
CA VAL A 64 21.76 6.33 -0.54
C VAL A 64 20.75 7.41 -0.86
N ALA A 65 20.83 7.94 -2.05
CA ALA A 65 19.79 8.81 -2.57
C ALA A 65 18.42 8.10 -2.47
N TYR A 66 17.42 8.78 -1.89
CA TYR A 66 16.04 8.27 -1.72
C TYR A 66 15.79 7.25 -0.60
N ALA A 67 16.68 7.12 0.37
CA ALA A 67 16.34 6.37 1.58
C ALA A 67 15.37 7.20 2.45
N VAL A 68 14.32 6.57 2.94
CA VAL A 68 13.35 7.18 3.86
C VAL A 68 13.26 6.36 5.13
N ALA A 69 13.16 7.03 6.26
CA ALA A 69 12.74 6.42 7.51
C ALA A 69 11.24 6.64 7.68
N ILE A 70 10.52 5.60 8.07
CA ILE A 70 9.09 5.64 8.36
C ILE A 70 8.96 5.66 9.87
N THR A 71 8.46 6.75 10.43
CA THR A 71 8.43 7.00 11.88
C THR A 71 7.15 7.72 12.29
N ASP A 72 6.78 7.58 13.54
CA ASP A 72 5.66 8.32 14.14
C ASP A 72 6.03 9.74 14.62
N LYS A 73 7.26 10.16 14.42
CA LYS A 73 7.75 11.50 14.84
C LYS A 73 8.22 12.34 13.65
N ALA A 74 7.92 13.63 13.73
CA ALA A 74 8.31 14.63 12.72
C ALA A 74 9.81 14.97 12.73
N SER A 75 10.64 14.29 13.50
CA SER A 75 12.06 14.60 13.58
C SER A 75 12.83 14.01 12.40
N ASN A 76 13.76 14.77 11.84
CA ASN A 76 14.69 14.30 10.79
C ASN A 76 15.72 13.27 11.28
N LYS A 77 15.56 12.77 12.49
CA LYS A 77 16.51 11.82 13.10
C LYS A 77 15.83 10.46 13.19
N ASN A 78 16.53 9.40 12.82
CA ASN A 78 16.15 8.02 13.10
C ASN A 78 16.16 7.69 14.61
N THR A 79 15.88 8.66 15.45
CA THR A 79 15.87 8.54 16.90
C THR A 79 14.46 8.58 17.48
N GLY A 80 13.47 8.27 16.67
CA GLY A 80 12.10 8.10 17.12
C GLY A 80 11.92 6.77 17.84
N GLU A 81 10.98 6.71 18.76
CA GLU A 81 10.66 5.48 19.49
C GLU A 81 9.95 4.46 18.63
N ASN A 82 9.47 4.81 17.46
CA ASN A 82 8.64 3.95 16.61
C ASN A 82 9.04 4.08 15.15
N VAL A 83 10.28 3.74 14.86
CA VAL A 83 10.77 3.65 13.49
C VAL A 83 10.49 2.25 12.96
N ILE A 84 9.86 2.15 11.80
CA ILE A 84 9.68 0.87 11.13
C ILE A 84 11.04 0.31 10.75
N SER A 85 11.31 -0.91 11.15
CA SER A 85 12.59 -1.60 10.96
C SER A 85 12.37 -3.03 10.51
N VAL A 86 13.38 -3.62 9.87
CA VAL A 86 13.42 -5.06 9.60
C VAL A 86 14.38 -5.71 10.60
N ARG A 87 13.88 -6.62 11.41
CA ARG A 87 14.70 -7.35 12.35
C ARG A 87 15.60 -8.35 11.62
N LYS A 88 16.90 -8.33 11.92
CA LYS A 88 17.89 -9.11 11.17
C LYS A 88 17.77 -10.63 11.37
N GLU A 89 17.31 -11.04 12.56
CA GLU A 89 17.29 -12.45 12.97
C GLU A 89 16.24 -13.27 12.22
N ASP A 90 15.11 -12.65 11.85
CA ASP A 90 13.98 -13.35 11.26
C ASP A 90 13.26 -12.56 10.15
N PHE A 91 13.78 -11.40 9.80
CA PHE A 91 13.26 -10.50 8.78
C PHE A 91 11.83 -9.98 9.04
N HIS A 92 11.36 -10.05 10.28
CA HIS A 92 10.07 -9.45 10.64
C HIS A 92 10.13 -7.92 10.60
N VAL A 93 9.03 -7.31 10.17
CA VAL A 93 8.86 -5.88 10.24
C VAL A 93 8.40 -5.52 11.65
N VAL A 94 9.19 -4.71 12.33
CA VAL A 94 8.99 -4.31 13.72
C VAL A 94 9.04 -2.79 13.85
N ALA A 95 8.57 -2.25 14.95
CA ALA A 95 8.92 -0.90 15.35
C ALA A 95 10.04 -0.95 16.38
N TRP A 96 11.00 -0.10 16.22
CA TRP A 96 12.16 -0.02 17.08
C TRP A 96 12.50 1.44 17.40
N ASP A 97 13.22 1.64 18.49
CA ASP A 97 13.69 2.95 18.93
C ASP A 97 14.81 3.44 18.03
N GLY A 98 14.69 3.67 16.82
CA GLY A 98 15.65 4.31 15.92
C GLY A 98 17.15 4.10 16.18
N GLY A 99 17.46 3.03 16.88
CA GLY A 99 18.79 2.73 17.38
C GLY A 99 19.85 2.70 16.30
N ASN A 100 20.97 2.92 16.69
CA ASN A 100 22.25 3.26 16.11
C ASN A 100 22.73 2.58 14.82
N ASP A 101 22.06 1.62 14.22
CA ASP A 101 22.61 0.96 13.05
C ASP A 101 21.90 1.25 11.73
N GLY A 102 21.04 2.23 11.70
CA GLY A 102 20.48 2.91 10.52
C GLY A 102 20.20 2.08 9.23
N SER A 103 20.78 0.92 9.08
CA SER A 103 20.69 0.12 7.87
C SER A 103 19.41 -0.71 7.77
N SER A 104 18.81 -1.07 8.90
CA SER A 104 17.58 -1.86 8.94
C SER A 104 16.28 -1.04 8.90
N ASN A 105 16.38 0.26 9.06
CA ASN A 105 15.25 1.19 9.12
C ASN A 105 15.20 2.18 7.94
N ASN A 106 16.04 2.01 6.95
CA ASN A 106 15.99 2.80 5.75
C ASN A 106 15.32 2.02 4.63
N PHE A 107 14.28 2.60 4.06
CA PHE A 107 13.49 1.99 3.01
C PHE A 107 13.64 2.80 1.73
N ARG A 108 13.68 2.11 0.63
CA ARG A 108 13.49 2.72 -0.68
C ARG A 108 12.04 2.60 -1.07
N ILE A 109 11.33 3.72 -1.06
CA ILE A 109 9.97 3.77 -1.55
C ILE A 109 10.00 4.06 -3.04
N LYS A 110 9.40 3.17 -3.82
CA LYS A 110 9.23 3.34 -5.26
C LYS A 110 7.75 3.43 -5.57
N ALA A 111 7.33 4.51 -6.20
CA ALA A 111 5.96 4.61 -6.70
C ALA A 111 5.72 3.53 -7.75
N VAL A 112 4.59 2.87 -7.67
CA VAL A 112 4.10 2.00 -8.72
C VAL A 112 3.46 2.88 -9.77
N THR A 113 4.11 3.02 -10.91
CA THR A 113 3.64 3.84 -12.04
C THR A 113 2.87 3.03 -13.07
N SER A 114 2.97 1.73 -13.02
CA SER A 114 2.19 0.81 -13.85
C SER A 114 2.08 -0.55 -13.19
N ILE A 115 1.01 -1.24 -13.44
CA ILE A 115 0.74 -2.59 -12.94
C ILE A 115 0.67 -3.54 -14.12
N PRO A 116 1.67 -4.41 -14.32
CA PRO A 116 1.65 -5.38 -15.42
C PRO A 116 0.61 -6.48 -15.15
N VAL A 117 -0.29 -6.68 -16.09
CA VAL A 117 -1.28 -7.76 -16.09
C VAL A 117 -1.04 -8.63 -17.30
N SER A 118 -0.96 -9.94 -17.09
CA SER A 118 -0.83 -10.93 -18.18
C SER A 118 -2.21 -11.47 -18.54
N ILE A 119 -2.54 -11.42 -19.82
CA ILE A 119 -3.71 -12.09 -20.40
C ILE A 119 -3.22 -13.31 -21.15
N SER A 120 -3.75 -14.47 -20.84
CA SER A 120 -3.36 -15.74 -21.45
C SER A 120 -4.01 -15.91 -22.82
N ALA A 121 -3.66 -17.00 -23.51
CA ALA A 121 -4.28 -17.38 -24.80
C ALA A 121 -5.81 -17.58 -24.71
N ALA A 122 -6.37 -17.73 -23.50
CA ALA A 122 -7.82 -17.77 -23.31
C ALA A 122 -8.49 -16.40 -23.56
N GLY A 123 -7.70 -15.32 -23.64
CA GLY A 123 -8.19 -13.97 -23.92
C GLY A 123 -8.78 -13.24 -22.70
N TYR A 124 -8.70 -13.82 -21.51
CA TYR A 124 -9.33 -13.26 -20.31
C TYR A 124 -8.39 -13.23 -19.10
N ALA A 125 -8.58 -12.24 -18.24
CA ALA A 125 -7.98 -12.14 -16.91
C ALA A 125 -8.97 -11.47 -15.95
N THR A 126 -8.68 -11.51 -14.65
CA THR A 126 -9.41 -10.74 -13.63
C THR A 126 -8.50 -9.72 -13.00
N LEU A 127 -9.04 -8.58 -12.64
CA LEU A 127 -8.30 -7.51 -11.98
C LEU A 127 -9.14 -6.89 -10.87
N ASN A 128 -8.50 -6.66 -9.72
CA ASN A 128 -9.04 -5.82 -8.65
C ASN A 128 -7.88 -5.05 -8.02
N LEU A 129 -7.92 -3.74 -8.08
CA LEU A 129 -6.86 -2.87 -7.60
C LEU A 129 -7.38 -1.89 -6.55
N PRO A 130 -6.53 -1.49 -5.58
CA PRO A 130 -6.91 -0.53 -4.55
C PRO A 130 -6.95 0.92 -5.05
N MET A 131 -6.58 1.15 -6.30
CA MET A 131 -6.55 2.45 -6.93
C MET A 131 -7.27 2.43 -8.26
N ALA A 132 -7.77 3.57 -8.69
CA ALA A 132 -8.30 3.73 -10.03
C ALA A 132 -7.16 3.63 -11.06
N VAL A 133 -7.42 2.97 -12.18
CA VAL A 133 -6.46 2.80 -13.28
C VAL A 133 -7.13 3.03 -14.63
N SER A 134 -6.37 3.52 -15.59
CA SER A 134 -6.82 3.61 -16.97
C SER A 134 -6.76 2.24 -17.67
N ILE A 135 -7.74 1.95 -18.51
CA ILE A 135 -7.75 0.73 -19.32
C ILE A 135 -6.77 0.92 -20.49
N PRO A 136 -5.77 0.05 -20.63
CA PRO A 136 -4.81 0.13 -21.74
C PRO A 136 -5.47 -0.08 -23.10
N THR A 137 -4.90 0.51 -24.14
CA THR A 137 -5.37 0.29 -25.51
C THR A 137 -5.37 -1.20 -25.86
N GLY A 138 -6.45 -1.67 -26.48
CA GLY A 138 -6.63 -3.07 -26.86
C GLY A 138 -7.17 -3.98 -25.75
N VAL A 139 -7.47 -3.43 -24.59
CA VAL A 139 -8.12 -4.13 -23.47
C VAL A 139 -9.54 -3.62 -23.30
N LYS A 140 -10.49 -4.51 -23.07
CA LYS A 140 -11.82 -4.21 -22.56
C LYS A 140 -11.93 -4.67 -21.10
N ALA A 141 -12.67 -3.94 -20.29
CA ALA A 141 -12.94 -4.29 -18.91
C ALA A 141 -14.45 -4.38 -18.68
N TYR A 142 -14.86 -5.35 -17.88
CA TYR A 142 -16.28 -5.59 -17.58
C TYR A 142 -16.47 -5.73 -16.08
N THR A 143 -17.44 -5.04 -15.52
CA THR A 143 -17.97 -5.36 -14.20
C THR A 143 -18.96 -6.52 -14.31
N GLY A 144 -19.09 -7.33 -13.26
CA GLY A 144 -19.98 -8.48 -13.25
C GLY A 144 -20.95 -8.49 -12.12
N VAL A 145 -22.20 -8.85 -12.38
CA VAL A 145 -23.25 -9.11 -11.39
C VAL A 145 -23.77 -10.53 -11.59
N LYS A 146 -23.90 -11.27 -10.50
CA LYS A 146 -24.52 -12.60 -10.56
C LYS A 146 -26.03 -12.46 -10.45
N GLU A 147 -26.73 -12.89 -11.49
CA GLU A 147 -28.19 -12.99 -11.54
C GLU A 147 -28.57 -14.42 -11.99
N ASP A 148 -29.46 -15.08 -11.28
CA ASP A 148 -30.00 -16.41 -11.61
C ASP A 148 -28.93 -17.45 -12.00
N ASN A 149 -27.83 -17.52 -11.24
CA ASN A 149 -26.64 -18.36 -11.51
C ASN A 149 -25.88 -18.04 -12.80
N VAL A 150 -26.16 -16.92 -13.45
CA VAL A 150 -25.42 -16.42 -14.61
C VAL A 150 -24.63 -15.17 -14.21
N LEU A 151 -23.42 -15.04 -14.70
CA LEU A 151 -22.61 -13.82 -14.55
C LEU A 151 -22.97 -12.89 -15.72
N LYS A 152 -23.67 -11.79 -15.44
CA LYS A 152 -23.91 -10.73 -16.42
C LYS A 152 -22.76 -9.73 -16.35
N LEU A 153 -22.15 -9.49 -17.53
CA LEU A 153 -21.02 -8.56 -17.68
C LEU A 153 -21.53 -7.25 -18.29
N THR A 154 -21.04 -6.14 -17.73
CA THR A 154 -21.30 -4.78 -18.24
C THR A 154 -19.97 -4.10 -18.53
N GLU A 155 -19.77 -3.63 -19.76
CA GLU A 155 -18.53 -2.98 -20.20
C GLU A 155 -18.32 -1.64 -19.48
N VAL A 156 -17.07 -1.39 -19.07
CA VAL A 156 -16.61 -0.12 -18.50
C VAL A 156 -16.30 0.84 -19.66
N THR A 157 -17.18 1.80 -19.90
CA THR A 157 -17.10 2.68 -21.08
C THR A 157 -16.31 3.98 -20.86
N ASN A 158 -16.04 4.35 -19.63
CA ASN A 158 -15.32 5.61 -19.31
C ASN A 158 -13.79 5.48 -19.31
N ASN A 159 -13.26 4.36 -19.79
CA ASN A 159 -11.82 4.06 -19.87
C ASN A 159 -11.07 4.08 -18.51
N ILE A 160 -11.78 4.05 -17.40
CA ILE A 160 -11.21 4.02 -16.04
C ILE A 160 -11.89 2.91 -15.24
N ILE A 161 -11.10 2.02 -14.67
CA ILE A 161 -11.56 1.08 -13.66
C ILE A 161 -11.43 1.79 -12.31
N PRO A 162 -12.54 2.01 -11.57
CA PRO A 162 -12.47 2.64 -10.26
C PRO A 162 -11.69 1.80 -9.26
N ALA A 163 -11.18 2.44 -8.22
CA ALA A 163 -10.54 1.74 -7.11
C ALA A 163 -11.49 0.70 -6.50
N GLU A 164 -10.94 -0.45 -6.08
CA GLU A 164 -11.65 -1.55 -5.41
C GLU A 164 -12.82 -2.14 -6.23
N THR A 165 -12.76 -1.98 -7.55
CA THR A 165 -13.77 -2.50 -8.47
C THR A 165 -13.25 -3.76 -9.16
N PRO A 166 -13.78 -4.96 -8.83
CA PRO A 166 -13.40 -6.19 -9.52
C PRO A 166 -13.91 -6.17 -10.96
N VAL A 167 -13.04 -6.50 -11.90
CA VAL A 167 -13.38 -6.57 -13.33
C VAL A 167 -12.85 -7.84 -13.98
N VAL A 168 -13.54 -8.26 -15.05
CA VAL A 168 -13.03 -9.20 -16.04
C VAL A 168 -12.41 -8.37 -17.16
N LEU A 169 -11.19 -8.73 -17.55
CA LEU A 169 -10.47 -8.14 -18.69
C LEU A 169 -10.57 -9.06 -19.88
N GLU A 170 -10.73 -8.49 -21.06
CA GLU A 170 -10.73 -9.19 -22.35
C GLU A 170 -9.73 -8.50 -23.28
N ALA A 171 -8.77 -9.26 -23.82
CA ALA A 171 -7.82 -8.80 -24.82
C ALA A 171 -7.12 -9.99 -25.50
N ASN A 172 -6.32 -9.73 -26.51
CA ASN A 172 -5.39 -10.72 -27.06
C ASN A 172 -4.38 -11.15 -25.99
N GLU A 173 -3.80 -12.35 -26.16
CA GLU A 173 -2.70 -12.79 -25.32
C GLU A 173 -1.56 -11.75 -25.28
N GLY A 174 -1.11 -11.41 -24.07
CA GLY A 174 -0.06 -10.40 -23.91
C GLY A 174 0.08 -9.87 -22.50
N LYS A 175 1.01 -8.90 -22.37
CA LYS A 175 1.21 -8.13 -21.15
C LYS A 175 0.73 -6.69 -21.36
N TYR A 176 -0.11 -6.22 -20.48
CA TYR A 176 -0.69 -4.89 -20.51
C TYR A 176 -0.33 -4.14 -19.22
N ASN A 177 -0.03 -2.86 -19.33
CA ASN A 177 0.32 -2.01 -18.19
C ASN A 177 -0.86 -1.09 -17.84
N PHE A 178 -1.41 -1.30 -16.68
CA PHE A 178 -2.47 -0.50 -16.08
C PHE A 178 -1.91 0.60 -15.19
#